data_36b217734a9e4997353e487176a9a58c
#
_entry.id   36b217734a9e4997353e487176a9a58c
#
_cell.length_a   1.000
_cell.length_b   1.000
_cell.length_c   1.000
_cell.angle_alpha   90.00
_cell.angle_beta   90.00
_cell.angle_gamma   90.00
#
_symmetry.space_group_name_H-M   'P 1'
#
loop_
_entity.id
_entity.type
_entity.pdbx_description
1 polymer ?
#
loop_
_entity_poly.entity_id
_entity_poly.type
_entity_poly.pdbx_seq_one_letter_code
_entity_poly.pdbx_strand_id
1 'polypeptide(L)'
;MSDTVRDTEQRSSRTSLGWIPWATLVVSIAGLAVAAYLTYEHFTAGTTLACPDTGVVNCAKVTSSQYSKVFGIPVALLGLAFFVGMTALSVPPLWRTPSPWPGRLRLAAVLVGVVFICYLIWAELFQINAICLWCTVVHGLTLVLFALVIIRQALIPPTS
;
A
#
# COMPACT_ATOMS: atom_id res chain seq x y z
N MET A 1 -32.01 -13.59 24.49
CA MET A 1 -31.36 -12.42 25.13
C MET A 1 -29.89 -12.25 24.71
N SER A 2 -29.16 -13.35 24.42
CA SER A 2 -27.77 -13.30 23.94
C SER A 2 -27.62 -12.78 22.48
N ASP A 3 -28.58 -13.05 21.62
CA ASP A 3 -28.51 -12.67 20.20
C ASP A 3 -28.70 -11.16 20.00
N THR A 4 -29.62 -10.56 20.77
CA THR A 4 -29.88 -9.12 20.73
C THR A 4 -28.68 -8.30 21.19
N VAL A 5 -27.90 -8.78 22.15
CA VAL A 5 -26.67 -8.12 22.64
C VAL A 5 -25.58 -8.20 21.57
N ARG A 6 -25.41 -9.37 20.95
CA ARG A 6 -24.43 -9.54 19.83
C ARG A 6 -24.78 -8.68 18.64
N ASP A 7 -26.05 -8.58 18.27
CA ASP A 7 -26.46 -7.72 17.14
C ASP A 7 -26.22 -6.24 17.42
N THR A 8 -26.40 -5.82 18.67
CA THR A 8 -26.17 -4.43 19.07
C THR A 8 -24.67 -4.09 19.05
N GLU A 9 -23.83 -4.98 19.55
CA GLU A 9 -22.37 -4.83 19.51
C GLU A 9 -21.82 -4.84 18.07
N GLN A 10 -22.31 -5.74 17.23
CA GLN A 10 -21.91 -5.77 15.80
C GLN A 10 -22.37 -4.52 15.05
N ARG A 11 -23.56 -4.01 15.36
CA ARG A 11 -24.07 -2.79 14.75
C ARG A 11 -23.26 -1.57 15.19
N SER A 12 -22.87 -1.48 16.44
CA SER A 12 -22.02 -0.43 16.98
C SER A 12 -20.63 -0.46 16.34
N SER A 13 -20.02 -1.64 16.23
CA SER A 13 -18.72 -1.81 15.57
C SER A 13 -18.75 -1.44 14.08
N ARG A 14 -19.82 -1.78 13.37
CA ARG A 14 -19.99 -1.41 11.96
C ARG A 14 -20.12 0.08 11.75
N THR A 15 -20.74 0.80 12.68
CA THR A 15 -20.91 2.25 12.58
C THR A 15 -19.62 2.98 12.93
N SER A 16 -18.88 2.51 13.94
CA SER A 16 -17.61 3.12 14.36
C SER A 16 -16.47 2.95 13.35
N LEU A 17 -16.49 1.91 12.50
CA LEU A 17 -15.48 1.62 11.48
C LEU A 17 -15.88 2.06 10.05
N GLY A 18 -16.96 2.81 9.91
CA GLY A 18 -17.45 3.32 8.61
C GLY A 18 -16.48 4.23 7.87
N TRP A 19 -15.49 4.81 8.57
CA TRP A 19 -14.46 5.68 7.99
C TRP A 19 -13.32 4.90 7.31
N ILE A 20 -13.07 3.63 7.69
CA ILE A 20 -11.94 2.83 7.17
C ILE A 20 -11.96 2.69 5.64
N PRO A 21 -13.09 2.39 4.97
CA PRO A 21 -13.14 2.36 3.51
C PRO A 21 -12.66 3.66 2.86
N TRP A 22 -13.05 4.79 3.40
CA TRP A 22 -12.63 6.10 2.91
C TRP A 22 -11.15 6.37 3.17
N ALA A 23 -10.66 6.07 4.37
CA ALA A 23 -9.24 6.17 4.69
C ALA A 23 -8.39 5.29 3.79
N THR A 24 -8.81 4.04 3.56
CA THR A 24 -8.11 3.12 2.65
C THR A 24 -8.10 3.66 1.23
N LEU A 25 -9.20 4.23 0.74
CA LEU A 25 -9.27 4.84 -0.58
C LEU A 25 -8.33 6.05 -0.69
N VAL A 26 -8.35 6.96 0.28
CA VAL A 26 -7.49 8.16 0.29
C VAL A 26 -6.01 7.78 0.31
N VAL A 27 -5.63 6.84 1.17
CA VAL A 27 -4.23 6.35 1.25
C VAL A 27 -3.82 5.66 -0.04
N SER A 28 -4.71 4.88 -0.67
CA SER A 28 -4.45 4.25 -1.96
C SER A 28 -4.24 5.28 -3.08
N ILE A 29 -5.04 6.34 -3.13
CA ILE A 29 -4.89 7.43 -4.11
C ILE A 29 -3.58 8.20 -3.87
N ALA A 30 -3.24 8.48 -2.61
CA ALA A 30 -1.97 9.12 -2.29
C ALA A 30 -0.77 8.26 -2.74
N GLY A 31 -0.81 6.95 -2.46
CA GLY A 31 0.20 6.01 -2.92
C GLY A 31 0.27 5.90 -4.45
N LEU A 32 -0.89 5.94 -5.12
CA LEU A 32 -0.98 5.96 -6.57
C LEU A 32 -0.29 7.19 -7.16
N ALA A 33 -0.51 8.37 -6.59
CA ALA A 33 0.12 9.61 -7.04
C ALA A 33 1.66 9.54 -6.90
N VAL A 34 2.16 9.08 -5.75
CA VAL A 34 3.60 8.92 -5.53
C VAL A 34 4.20 7.86 -6.44
N ALA A 35 3.54 6.71 -6.60
CA ALA A 35 4.01 5.65 -7.49
C ALA A 35 4.01 6.08 -8.96
N ALA A 36 3.02 6.87 -9.40
CA ALA A 36 2.98 7.46 -10.74
C ALA A 36 4.14 8.44 -10.95
N TYR A 37 4.43 9.29 -9.96
CA TYR A 37 5.57 10.19 -9.99
C TYR A 37 6.90 9.43 -10.11
N LEU A 38 7.12 8.41 -9.27
CA LEU A 38 8.34 7.57 -9.34
C LEU A 38 8.45 6.82 -10.67
N THR A 39 7.34 6.38 -11.23
CA THR A 39 7.31 5.72 -12.54
C THR A 39 7.71 6.71 -13.65
N TYR A 40 7.16 7.92 -13.62
CA TYR A 40 7.52 8.97 -14.56
C TYR A 40 9.02 9.29 -14.48
N GLU A 41 9.56 9.50 -13.28
CA GLU A 41 10.98 9.75 -13.03
C GLU A 41 11.87 8.62 -13.54
N HIS A 42 11.44 7.37 -13.36
CA HIS A 42 12.18 6.21 -13.87
C HIS A 42 12.36 6.24 -15.39
N PHE A 43 11.34 6.69 -16.15
CA PHE A 43 11.39 6.77 -17.61
C PHE A 43 12.01 8.06 -18.15
N THR A 44 12.09 9.11 -17.34
CA THR A 44 12.73 10.38 -17.69
C THR A 44 14.18 10.51 -17.19
N ALA A 45 14.77 9.38 -16.78
CA ALA A 45 16.14 9.29 -16.24
C ALA A 45 16.38 10.13 -14.97
N GLY A 46 15.32 10.39 -14.18
CA GLY A 46 15.42 11.05 -12.89
C GLY A 46 15.86 12.51 -12.94
N THR A 47 15.68 13.19 -14.08
CA THR A 47 16.15 14.56 -14.30
C THR A 47 15.43 15.61 -13.45
N THR A 48 14.23 15.27 -12.94
CA THR A 48 13.36 16.15 -12.14
C THR A 48 13.10 15.61 -10.73
N LEU A 49 13.78 14.52 -10.33
CA LEU A 49 13.57 13.88 -9.05
C LEU A 49 13.94 14.82 -7.88
N ALA A 50 12.91 15.36 -7.22
CA ALA A 50 13.05 16.23 -6.06
C ALA A 50 13.47 15.41 -4.82
N CYS A 51 14.78 15.16 -4.70
CA CYS A 51 15.35 14.41 -3.60
C CYS A 51 16.68 15.04 -3.17
N PRO A 52 16.85 15.37 -1.87
CA PRO A 52 18.14 15.86 -1.39
C PRO A 52 19.19 14.76 -1.53
N ASP A 53 20.39 15.13 -1.93
CA ASP A 53 21.57 14.27 -1.90
C ASP A 53 22.41 14.63 -0.67
N THR A 54 22.27 13.84 0.39
CA THR A 54 23.02 14.01 1.64
C THR A 54 24.03 12.87 1.85
N GLY A 55 24.32 12.08 0.81
CA GLY A 55 25.16 10.91 0.90
C GLY A 55 24.40 9.66 1.35
N VAL A 56 23.67 9.72 2.46
CA VAL A 56 22.80 8.61 2.95
C VAL A 56 21.45 8.61 2.22
N VAL A 57 20.86 9.80 2.02
CA VAL A 57 19.64 9.95 1.22
C VAL A 57 20.06 10.24 -0.22
N ASN A 58 19.85 9.30 -1.11
CA ASN A 58 20.16 9.42 -2.51
C ASN A 58 19.18 8.62 -3.37
N CYS A 59 18.10 9.29 -3.80
CA CYS A 59 17.06 8.64 -4.59
C CYS A 59 17.58 8.17 -5.96
N ALA A 60 18.44 8.95 -6.60
CA ALA A 60 18.99 8.59 -7.90
C ALA A 60 19.79 7.28 -7.83
N LYS A 61 20.61 7.10 -6.80
CA LYS A 61 21.37 5.87 -6.57
C LYS A 61 20.47 4.66 -6.38
N VAL A 62 19.37 4.81 -5.63
CA VAL A 62 18.41 3.72 -5.39
C VAL A 62 17.64 3.37 -6.65
N THR A 63 17.08 4.38 -7.34
CA THR A 63 16.24 4.17 -8.52
C THR A 63 16.99 3.71 -9.76
N SER A 64 18.31 3.94 -9.83
CA SER A 64 19.18 3.46 -10.91
C SER A 64 19.89 2.14 -10.60
N SER A 65 19.76 1.61 -9.37
CA SER A 65 20.42 0.38 -8.94
C SER A 65 19.88 -0.85 -9.68
N GLN A 66 20.65 -1.95 -9.65
CA GLN A 66 20.16 -3.24 -10.17
C GLN A 66 18.90 -3.76 -9.44
N TYR A 67 18.69 -3.33 -8.20
CA TYR A 67 17.50 -3.67 -7.38
C TYR A 67 16.26 -2.84 -7.75
N SER A 68 16.42 -1.82 -8.61
CA SER A 68 15.29 -1.05 -9.15
C SER A 68 14.45 -1.81 -10.17
N LYS A 69 14.88 -3.03 -10.52
CA LYS A 69 14.17 -3.94 -11.43
C LYS A 69 14.05 -5.33 -10.82
N VAL A 70 12.87 -5.92 -10.91
CA VAL A 70 12.59 -7.30 -10.51
C VAL A 70 12.10 -8.05 -11.76
N PHE A 71 12.78 -9.11 -12.15
CA PHE A 71 12.54 -9.84 -13.41
C PHE A 71 12.51 -8.94 -14.66
N GLY A 72 13.33 -7.88 -14.67
CA GLY A 72 13.38 -6.90 -15.78
C GLY A 72 12.29 -5.82 -15.73
N ILE A 73 11.33 -5.93 -14.81
CA ILE A 73 10.24 -4.94 -14.64
C ILE A 73 10.67 -3.90 -13.60
N PRO A 74 10.57 -2.58 -13.90
CA PRO A 74 10.84 -1.55 -12.93
C PRO A 74 9.96 -1.67 -11.68
N VAL A 75 10.56 -1.59 -10.50
CA VAL A 75 9.87 -1.65 -9.21
C VAL A 75 8.81 -0.55 -9.08
N ALA A 76 9.06 0.63 -9.66
CA ALA A 76 8.08 1.72 -9.70
C ALA A 76 6.79 1.32 -10.41
N LEU A 77 6.86 0.56 -11.52
CA LEU A 77 5.69 0.01 -12.22
C LEU A 77 4.93 -1.02 -11.37
N LEU A 78 5.65 -1.86 -10.63
CA LEU A 78 5.00 -2.82 -9.72
C LEU A 78 4.26 -2.10 -8.59
N GLY A 79 4.86 -1.06 -8.04
CA GLY A 79 4.22 -0.17 -7.05
C GLY A 79 2.99 0.53 -7.63
N LEU A 80 3.10 1.04 -8.86
CA LEU A 80 1.97 1.66 -9.57
C LEU A 80 0.81 0.67 -9.74
N ALA A 81 1.08 -0.53 -10.24
CA ALA A 81 0.07 -1.59 -10.41
C ALA A 81 -0.59 -1.98 -9.09
N PHE A 82 0.20 -2.08 -8.00
CA PHE A 82 -0.31 -2.33 -6.65
C PHE A 82 -1.30 -1.25 -6.21
N PHE A 83 -0.95 0.04 -6.32
CA PHE A 83 -1.83 1.12 -5.89
C PHE A 83 -3.03 1.33 -6.80
N VAL A 84 -2.94 1.05 -8.10
CA VAL A 84 -4.10 0.98 -9.01
C VAL A 84 -5.08 -0.09 -8.53
N GLY A 85 -4.59 -1.30 -8.28
CA GLY A 85 -5.39 -2.41 -7.76
C GLY A 85 -6.02 -2.09 -6.41
N MET A 86 -5.24 -1.54 -5.47
CA MET A 86 -5.74 -1.16 -4.15
C MET A 86 -6.77 -0.03 -4.23
N THR A 87 -6.59 0.96 -5.09
CA THR A 87 -7.58 2.02 -5.33
C THR A 87 -8.89 1.44 -5.85
N ALA A 88 -8.84 0.58 -6.86
CA ALA A 88 -10.02 -0.08 -7.42
C ALA A 88 -10.75 -0.95 -6.37
N LEU A 89 -9.99 -1.70 -5.56
CA LEU A 89 -10.55 -2.54 -4.50
C LEU A 89 -11.07 -1.75 -3.29
N SER A 90 -10.60 -0.51 -3.09
CA SER A 90 -10.96 0.31 -1.92
C SER A 90 -12.21 1.16 -2.11
N VAL A 91 -12.86 1.10 -3.26
CA VAL A 91 -14.12 1.83 -3.51
C VAL A 91 -15.18 1.40 -2.48
N PRO A 92 -15.86 2.36 -1.81
CA PRO A 92 -16.79 2.07 -0.73
C PRO A 92 -17.88 1.02 -1.03
N PRO A 93 -18.47 0.94 -2.24
CA PRO A 93 -19.42 -0.12 -2.58
C PRO A 93 -18.85 -1.54 -2.43
N LEU A 94 -17.57 -1.76 -2.77
CA LEU A 94 -16.93 -3.07 -2.67
C LEU A 94 -16.73 -3.55 -1.22
N TRP A 95 -16.82 -2.66 -0.24
CA TRP A 95 -16.77 -3.01 1.17
C TRP A 95 -18.13 -3.49 1.71
N ARG A 96 -19.21 -3.20 0.98
CA ARG A 96 -20.59 -3.56 1.35
C ARG A 96 -21.10 -4.79 0.60
N THR A 97 -20.35 -5.28 -0.38
CA THR A 97 -20.72 -6.50 -1.12
C THR A 97 -20.74 -7.70 -0.19
N PRO A 98 -21.76 -8.58 -0.28
CA PRO A 98 -21.84 -9.80 0.52
C PRO A 98 -20.75 -10.83 0.12
N SER A 99 -20.13 -10.66 -1.03
CA SER A 99 -19.09 -11.56 -1.52
C SER A 99 -17.79 -11.42 -0.73
N PRO A 100 -17.14 -12.50 -0.29
CA PRO A 100 -15.91 -12.45 0.50
C PRO A 100 -14.66 -12.16 -0.33
N TRP A 101 -14.73 -12.30 -1.66
CA TRP A 101 -13.54 -12.23 -2.52
C TRP A 101 -12.85 -10.86 -2.55
N PRO A 102 -13.54 -9.68 -2.52
CA PRO A 102 -12.83 -8.41 -2.51
C PRO A 102 -12.02 -8.21 -1.21
N GLY A 103 -12.55 -8.71 -0.09
CA GLY A 103 -11.84 -8.68 1.19
C GLY A 103 -10.57 -9.55 1.18
N ARG A 104 -10.69 -10.77 0.65
CA ARG A 104 -9.55 -11.70 0.50
C ARG A 104 -8.49 -11.13 -0.44
N LEU A 105 -8.91 -10.49 -1.53
CA LEU A 105 -8.00 -9.92 -2.50
C LEU A 105 -7.24 -8.72 -1.92
N ARG A 106 -7.92 -7.83 -1.17
CA ARG A 106 -7.25 -6.74 -0.43
C ARG A 106 -6.21 -7.29 0.55
N LEU A 107 -6.58 -8.30 1.32
CA LEU A 107 -5.67 -8.94 2.28
C LEU A 107 -4.44 -9.52 1.57
N ALA A 108 -4.65 -10.30 0.52
CA ALA A 108 -3.57 -10.88 -0.26
C ALA A 108 -2.65 -9.79 -0.85
N ALA A 109 -3.25 -8.73 -1.42
CA ALA A 109 -2.49 -7.62 -2.00
C ALA A 109 -1.61 -6.91 -0.95
N VAL A 110 -2.16 -6.56 0.23
CA VAL A 110 -1.35 -5.88 1.25
C VAL A 110 -0.29 -6.79 1.87
N LEU A 111 -0.54 -8.10 2.01
CA LEU A 111 0.47 -9.06 2.47
C LEU A 111 1.63 -9.17 1.47
N VAL A 112 1.33 -9.31 0.19
CA VAL A 112 2.34 -9.30 -0.88
C VAL A 112 3.08 -7.96 -0.88
N GLY A 113 2.37 -6.84 -0.73
CA GLY A 113 2.97 -5.51 -0.62
C GLY A 113 3.95 -5.40 0.54
N VAL A 114 3.59 -5.89 1.74
CA VAL A 114 4.47 -5.87 2.91
C VAL A 114 5.72 -6.73 2.70
N VAL A 115 5.58 -7.93 2.17
CA VAL A 115 6.74 -8.78 1.84
C VAL A 115 7.67 -8.07 0.85
N PHE A 116 7.09 -7.41 -0.14
CA PHE A 116 7.85 -6.71 -1.15
C PHE A 116 8.59 -5.48 -0.61
N ILE A 117 7.96 -4.67 0.24
CA ILE A 117 8.65 -3.54 0.88
C ILE A 117 9.74 -3.99 1.85
N CYS A 118 9.58 -5.12 2.55
CA CYS A 118 10.65 -5.69 3.37
C CYS A 118 11.88 -6.03 2.52
N TYR A 119 11.66 -6.61 1.33
CA TYR A 119 12.74 -6.87 0.38
C TYR A 119 13.42 -5.57 -0.08
N LEU A 120 12.65 -4.54 -0.40
CA LEU A 120 13.19 -3.24 -0.86
C LEU A 120 13.98 -2.52 0.24
N ILE A 121 13.47 -2.51 1.47
CA ILE A 121 14.17 -1.95 2.64
C ILE A 121 15.49 -2.68 2.87
N TRP A 122 15.49 -4.01 2.77
CA TRP A 122 16.71 -4.79 2.86
C TRP A 122 17.70 -4.39 1.76
N ALA A 123 17.25 -4.22 0.52
CA ALA A 123 18.11 -3.82 -0.59
C ALA A 123 18.68 -2.41 -0.37
N GLU A 124 17.88 -1.43 0.08
CA GLU A 124 18.33 -0.07 0.38
C GLU A 124 19.41 -0.04 1.47
N LEU A 125 19.20 -0.77 2.56
CA LEU A 125 20.07 -0.71 3.74
C LEU A 125 21.36 -1.53 3.58
N PHE A 126 21.28 -2.73 3.00
CA PHE A 126 22.39 -3.68 3.00
C PHE A 126 23.11 -3.81 1.65
N GLN A 127 22.45 -3.49 0.55
CA GLN A 127 23.02 -3.66 -0.78
C GLN A 127 23.42 -2.32 -1.43
N ILE A 128 22.56 -1.31 -1.29
CA ILE A 128 22.75 -0.03 -1.95
C ILE A 128 23.45 0.96 -1.02
N ASN A 129 23.24 0.81 0.30
CA ASN A 129 23.68 1.75 1.34
C ASN A 129 23.25 3.19 1.02
N ALA A 130 22.00 3.34 0.60
CA ALA A 130 21.33 4.61 0.37
C ALA A 130 19.83 4.46 0.54
N ILE A 131 19.16 5.52 0.98
CA ILE A 131 17.72 5.55 1.23
C ILE A 131 17.07 6.46 0.19
N CYS A 132 15.98 5.99 -0.40
CA CYS A 132 15.13 6.79 -1.27
C CYS A 132 13.98 7.37 -0.45
N LEU A 133 13.90 8.70 -0.31
CA LEU A 133 12.86 9.37 0.46
C LEU A 133 11.44 9.04 -0.06
N TRP A 134 11.25 9.10 -1.37
CA TRP A 134 9.97 8.79 -2.00
C TRP A 134 9.59 7.31 -1.88
N CYS A 135 10.57 6.41 -1.94
CA CYS A 135 10.36 4.99 -1.69
C CYS A 135 9.91 4.76 -0.24
N THR A 136 10.53 5.45 0.73
CA THR A 136 10.13 5.39 2.14
C THR A 136 8.68 5.84 2.35
N VAL A 137 8.23 6.88 1.64
CA VAL A 137 6.82 7.32 1.66
C VAL A 137 5.90 6.20 1.16
N VAL A 138 6.24 5.55 0.05
CA VAL A 138 5.47 4.41 -0.50
C VAL A 138 5.44 3.24 0.49
N HIS A 139 6.56 2.93 1.14
CA HIS A 139 6.63 1.90 2.18
C HIS A 139 5.69 2.22 3.35
N GLY A 140 5.71 3.47 3.84
CA GLY A 140 4.83 3.93 4.91
C GLY A 140 3.35 3.83 4.53
N LEU A 141 2.98 4.27 3.33
CA LEU A 141 1.59 4.17 2.83
C LEU A 141 1.13 2.71 2.70
N THR A 142 2.01 1.81 2.27
CA THR A 142 1.71 0.36 2.19
C THR A 142 1.47 -0.23 3.57
N LEU A 143 2.26 0.14 4.59
CA LEU A 143 2.05 -0.30 5.98
C LEU A 143 0.74 0.25 6.56
N VAL A 144 0.39 1.50 6.26
CA VAL A 144 -0.90 2.07 6.67
C VAL A 144 -2.06 1.31 6.03
N LEU A 145 -1.99 0.99 4.73
CA LEU A 145 -2.99 0.16 4.05
C LEU A 145 -3.11 -1.22 4.69
N PHE A 146 -1.99 -1.85 4.99
CA PHE A 146 -1.96 -3.14 5.68
C PHE A 146 -2.68 -3.06 7.03
N ALA A 147 -2.36 -2.06 7.87
CA ALA A 147 -2.99 -1.86 9.16
C ALA A 147 -4.52 -1.65 9.03
N LEU A 148 -4.95 -0.77 8.11
CA LEU A 148 -6.38 -0.50 7.89
C LEU A 148 -7.15 -1.75 7.43
N VAL A 149 -6.58 -2.55 6.52
CA VAL A 149 -7.21 -3.78 6.03
C VAL A 149 -7.29 -4.83 7.13
N ILE A 150 -6.22 -5.04 7.91
CA ILE A 150 -6.19 -6.00 9.02
C ILE A 150 -7.18 -5.61 10.11
N ILE A 151 -7.17 -4.36 10.57
CA ILE A 151 -8.09 -3.87 11.59
C ILE A 151 -9.54 -4.10 11.15
N ARG A 152 -9.86 -3.76 9.91
CA ARG A 152 -11.21 -3.95 9.38
C ARG A 152 -11.62 -5.43 9.35
N GLN A 153 -10.74 -6.32 8.91
CA GLN A 153 -11.05 -7.74 8.81
C GLN A 153 -11.11 -8.44 10.17
N ALA A 154 -10.28 -8.01 11.14
CA ALA A 154 -10.28 -8.55 12.49
C ALA A 154 -11.55 -8.16 13.24
N LEU A 155 -12.05 -6.95 13.06
CA LEU A 155 -13.21 -6.42 13.78
C LEU A 155 -14.55 -6.72 13.09
N ILE A 156 -14.55 -6.96 11.79
CA ILE A 156 -15.75 -7.29 11.01
C ILE A 156 -15.42 -8.50 10.13
N PRO A 157 -15.44 -9.72 10.69
CA PRO A 157 -15.21 -10.93 9.91
C PRO A 157 -16.26 -11.06 8.80
N PRO A 158 -15.89 -11.60 7.64
CA PRO A 158 -16.84 -11.87 6.58
C PRO A 158 -17.90 -12.86 7.08
N THR A 159 -19.14 -12.51 6.90
CA THR A 159 -20.26 -13.45 7.18
C THR A 159 -20.09 -14.64 6.24
N SER A 160 -19.80 -15.79 6.83
CA SER A 160 -19.77 -17.09 6.15
C SER A 160 -21.16 -17.51 5.74
#